data_06c807ab51c13cd2f03314552aee0bc1
#
_entry.id   06c807ab51c13cd2f03314552aee0bc1
#
_cell.length_a   1.000
_cell.length_b   1.000
_cell.length_c   1.000
_cell.angle_alpha   90.00
_cell.angle_beta   90.00
_cell.angle_gamma   90.00
#
_symmetry.space_group_name_H-M   'P 1'
#
loop_
_entity.id
_entity.type
_entity.pdbx_description
1 polymer ?
#
loop_
_entity_poly.entity_id
_entity_poly.type
_entity_poly.pdbx_seq_one_letter_code
_entity_poly.pdbx_strand_id
1 'polypeptide(L)'
;QICMNIPGLVPWISPEAATPTTSPFGIGQIHAVWRDYIPNDTSPKLLNYFAVGDAAARTNPLYGRGCSTGTLHAHLLSEVLSSESDPWQRAVAFKAKTEEEIRPIFNASLNEDKNGIKKAAALRDGRSLDKAKSIKQWFGLAFGDALVAAAKHQLHVHRGIMRTVN
;
A
#
# COMPACT_ATOMS: atom_id res chain seq x y z
N GLN A 1 17.40 7.63 20.62
CA GLN A 1 18.34 6.61 21.16
C GLN A 1 18.22 5.28 20.39
N ILE A 2 17.02 4.72 20.13
CA ILE A 2 16.86 3.42 19.45
C ILE A 2 17.52 3.44 18.06
N CYS A 3 17.30 4.48 17.27
CA CYS A 3 17.85 4.60 15.93
C CYS A 3 19.40 4.72 15.90
N MET A 4 20.02 5.18 16.97
CA MET A 4 21.49 5.23 17.11
C MET A 4 22.13 3.83 17.17
N ASN A 5 21.34 2.79 17.47
CA ASN A 5 21.81 1.40 17.44
C ASN A 5 21.79 0.78 16.03
N ILE A 6 21.37 1.55 15.03
CA ILE A 6 21.32 1.11 13.62
C ILE A 6 22.49 1.79 12.89
N PRO A 7 23.58 1.06 12.57
CA PRO A 7 24.80 1.67 12.02
C PRO A 7 24.57 2.51 10.76
N GLY A 8 23.65 2.07 9.89
CA GLY A 8 23.31 2.78 8.65
C GLY A 8 22.57 4.11 8.85
N LEU A 9 22.00 4.36 10.04
CA LEU A 9 21.31 5.61 10.36
C LEU A 9 22.21 6.61 11.07
N VAL A 10 23.24 6.15 11.81
CA VAL A 10 24.12 7.02 12.59
C VAL A 10 24.67 8.21 11.81
N PRO A 11 25.17 8.07 10.56
CA PRO A 11 25.68 9.20 9.78
C PRO A 11 24.66 10.31 9.52
N TRP A 12 23.37 10.00 9.64
CA TRP A 12 22.27 10.92 9.33
C TRP A 12 21.61 11.56 10.54
N ILE A 13 21.74 10.91 11.72
CA ILE A 13 21.00 11.28 12.92
C ILE A 13 21.91 11.52 14.15
N SER A 14 23.22 11.42 13.99
CA SER A 14 24.14 11.78 15.08
C SER A 14 24.00 13.27 15.43
N PRO A 15 24.30 13.68 16.68
CA PRO A 15 24.23 15.09 17.10
C PRO A 15 25.05 16.04 16.22
N GLU A 16 26.12 15.53 15.60
CA GLU A 16 26.99 16.28 14.70
C GLU A 16 26.38 16.45 13.29
N ALA A 17 25.52 15.51 12.88
CA ALA A 17 24.93 15.48 11.55
C ALA A 17 23.55 16.14 11.49
N ALA A 18 22.78 16.09 12.57
CA ALA A 18 21.40 16.57 12.57
C ALA A 18 20.97 17.12 13.93
N THR A 19 20.21 18.20 13.89
CA THR A 19 19.55 18.78 15.07
C THR A 19 18.05 18.58 14.95
N PRO A 20 17.37 18.00 15.98
CA PRO A 20 15.92 17.91 15.99
C PRO A 20 15.28 19.30 15.93
N THR A 21 14.36 19.52 15.02
CA THR A 21 13.62 20.79 14.90
C THR A 21 12.37 20.86 15.76
N THR A 22 11.86 19.69 16.18
CA THR A 22 10.66 19.55 17.01
C THR A 22 10.82 18.38 17.97
N SER A 23 10.00 18.36 19.02
CA SER A 23 9.82 17.14 19.82
C SER A 23 9.20 16.02 18.99
N PRO A 24 9.48 14.75 19.30
CA PRO A 24 8.81 13.62 18.64
C PRO A 24 7.29 13.73 18.79
N PHE A 25 6.57 13.58 17.69
CA PHE A 25 5.12 13.50 17.68
C PHE A 25 4.68 12.24 16.95
N GLY A 26 3.59 11.63 17.43
CA GLY A 26 3.01 10.44 16.81
C GLY A 26 1.95 10.82 15.78
N ILE A 27 1.97 10.18 14.63
CA ILE A 27 0.86 10.21 13.68
C ILE A 27 0.02 8.96 13.97
N GLY A 28 -1.16 9.18 14.55
CA GLY A 28 -2.09 8.10 14.89
C GLY A 28 -3.30 8.05 13.97
N GLN A 29 -4.12 7.02 14.14
CA GLN A 29 -5.42 6.85 13.45
C GLN A 29 -5.34 6.88 11.92
N ILE A 30 -4.24 6.38 11.36
CA ILE A 30 -4.11 6.21 9.92
C ILE A 30 -4.88 4.94 9.54
N HIS A 31 -6.00 5.11 8.86
CA HIS A 31 -6.83 4.01 8.37
C HIS A 31 -6.69 3.87 6.86
N ALA A 32 -6.71 2.64 6.35
CA ALA A 32 -6.94 2.39 4.94
C ALA A 32 -8.35 2.88 4.58
N VAL A 33 -8.46 3.71 3.56
CA VAL A 33 -9.73 4.34 3.16
C VAL A 33 -9.91 4.22 1.67
N TRP A 34 -11.06 3.71 1.28
CA TRP A 34 -11.55 3.78 -0.10
C TRP A 34 -12.72 4.75 -0.15
N ARG A 35 -12.65 5.73 -1.03
CA ARG A 35 -13.70 6.71 -1.23
C ARG A 35 -14.33 6.51 -2.60
N ASP A 36 -15.64 6.31 -2.62
CA ASP A 36 -16.42 6.26 -3.83
C ASP A 36 -17.19 7.57 -4.00
N TYR A 37 -16.76 8.37 -4.97
CA TYR A 37 -17.38 9.65 -5.27
C TYR A 37 -18.51 9.53 -6.30
N ILE A 38 -18.68 8.35 -6.88
CA ILE A 38 -19.73 8.04 -7.85
C ILE A 38 -20.51 6.85 -7.29
N PRO A 39 -21.59 7.09 -6.54
CA PRO A 39 -22.42 6.02 -6.01
C PRO A 39 -23.00 5.16 -7.15
N ASN A 40 -23.37 3.93 -6.84
CA ASN A 40 -23.87 2.94 -7.83
C ASN A 40 -25.23 3.32 -8.42
N ASP A 41 -25.89 4.30 -7.88
CA ASP A 41 -27.15 4.82 -8.36
C ASP A 41 -26.93 6.00 -9.34
N THR A 42 -26.71 5.66 -10.54
CA THR A 42 -27.04 6.36 -11.79
C THR A 42 -26.74 7.87 -11.96
N SER A 43 -26.32 8.63 -10.94
CA SER A 43 -26.10 10.07 -11.14
C SER A 43 -24.86 10.57 -10.40
N PRO A 44 -23.70 10.79 -11.09
CA PRO A 44 -22.61 11.52 -10.47
C PRO A 44 -23.12 12.90 -10.04
N LYS A 45 -23.06 13.15 -8.74
CA LYS A 45 -23.45 14.45 -8.17
C LYS A 45 -22.46 15.55 -8.52
N LEU A 46 -21.23 15.17 -8.90
CA LEU A 46 -20.13 16.07 -9.27
C LEU A 46 -19.55 15.60 -10.61
N LEU A 47 -19.68 16.42 -11.64
CA LEU A 47 -19.04 16.22 -12.92
C LEU A 47 -17.68 16.93 -12.97
N ASN A 48 -16.74 16.40 -13.74
CA ASN A 48 -15.38 16.93 -13.87
C ASN A 48 -14.60 17.03 -12.55
N TYR A 49 -14.99 16.24 -11.55
CA TYR A 49 -14.26 16.09 -10.29
C TYR A 49 -13.69 14.66 -10.22
N PHE A 50 -12.38 14.55 -10.08
CA PHE A 50 -11.67 13.27 -10.03
C PHE A 50 -10.74 13.24 -8.83
N ALA A 51 -10.99 12.30 -7.92
CA ALA A 51 -10.08 12.04 -6.82
C ALA A 51 -9.01 11.04 -7.26
N VAL A 52 -7.74 11.35 -7.03
CA VAL A 52 -6.58 10.57 -7.47
C VAL A 52 -5.70 10.24 -6.27
N GLY A 53 -5.02 9.10 -6.28
CA GLY A 53 -4.10 8.69 -5.22
C GLY A 53 -4.79 8.58 -3.86
N ASP A 54 -4.17 9.11 -2.83
CA ASP A 54 -4.65 9.05 -1.45
C ASP A 54 -6.00 9.77 -1.23
N ALA A 55 -6.37 10.68 -2.13
CA ALA A 55 -7.70 11.29 -2.11
C ALA A 55 -8.82 10.29 -2.41
N ALA A 56 -8.54 9.26 -3.22
CA ALA A 56 -9.49 8.20 -3.55
C ALA A 56 -9.22 6.91 -2.76
N ALA A 57 -7.98 6.44 -2.75
CA ALA A 57 -7.60 5.14 -2.20
C ALA A 57 -6.32 5.29 -1.36
N ARG A 58 -6.48 5.47 -0.05
CA ARG A 58 -5.37 5.55 0.88
C ARG A 58 -5.09 4.20 1.51
N THR A 59 -3.86 3.73 1.39
CA THR A 59 -3.37 2.50 2.02
C THR A 59 -2.41 2.80 3.16
N ASN A 60 -1.99 1.77 3.89
CA ASN A 60 -0.96 1.91 4.91
C ASN A 60 0.37 2.34 4.27
N PRO A 61 0.99 3.46 4.71
CA PRO A 61 2.25 3.96 4.15
C PRO A 61 3.43 3.00 4.33
N LEU A 62 3.33 2.03 5.23
CA LEU A 62 4.37 1.02 5.49
C LEU A 62 4.81 0.28 4.22
N TYR A 63 3.90 0.08 3.28
CA TYR A 63 4.21 -0.66 2.04
C TYR A 63 4.86 0.19 0.94
N GLY A 64 4.95 1.50 1.12
CA GLY A 64 5.60 2.42 0.18
C GLY A 64 4.93 2.52 -1.20
N ARG A 65 3.68 2.07 -1.34
CA ARG A 65 2.97 1.98 -2.63
C ARG A 65 2.25 3.26 -3.05
N GLY A 66 2.15 4.25 -2.16
CA GLY A 66 1.33 5.46 -2.40
C GLY A 66 1.71 6.22 -3.67
N CYS A 67 3.00 6.45 -3.90
CA CYS A 67 3.47 7.15 -5.10
C CYS A 67 3.16 6.37 -6.38
N SER A 68 3.49 5.07 -6.42
CA SER A 68 3.24 4.22 -7.59
C SER A 68 1.75 4.11 -7.91
N THR A 69 0.92 3.89 -6.89
CA THR A 69 -0.54 3.83 -7.04
C THR A 69 -1.11 5.17 -7.49
N GLY A 70 -0.63 6.28 -6.92
CA GLY A 70 -1.04 7.62 -7.33
C GLY A 70 -0.66 7.96 -8.77
N THR A 71 0.53 7.54 -9.22
CA THR A 71 1.00 7.73 -10.60
C THR A 71 0.15 6.90 -11.57
N LEU A 72 -0.10 5.61 -11.26
CA LEU A 72 -0.99 4.77 -12.07
C LEU A 72 -2.38 5.40 -12.16
N HIS A 73 -2.93 5.84 -11.04
CA HIS A 73 -4.26 6.45 -11.00
C HIS A 73 -4.34 7.74 -11.84
N ALA A 74 -3.28 8.57 -11.82
CA ALA A 74 -3.20 9.75 -12.67
C ALA A 74 -3.09 9.38 -14.17
N HIS A 75 -2.39 8.30 -14.50
CA HIS A 75 -2.31 7.79 -15.88
C HIS A 75 -3.69 7.32 -16.38
N LEU A 76 -4.42 6.56 -15.57
CA LEU A 76 -5.79 6.13 -15.89
C LEU A 76 -6.72 7.33 -16.14
N LEU A 77 -6.57 8.39 -15.32
CA LEU A 77 -7.34 9.62 -15.54
C LEU A 77 -6.96 10.29 -16.86
N SER A 78 -5.67 10.38 -17.19
CA SER A 78 -5.20 10.94 -18.45
C SER A 78 -5.76 10.20 -19.66
N GLU A 79 -5.81 8.88 -19.63
CA GLU A 79 -6.42 8.06 -20.68
C GLU A 79 -7.90 8.39 -20.85
N VAL A 80 -8.65 8.43 -19.75
CA VAL A 80 -10.09 8.74 -19.77
C VAL A 80 -10.35 10.14 -20.32
N LEU A 81 -9.59 11.13 -19.90
CA LEU A 81 -9.73 12.52 -20.39
C LEU A 81 -9.42 12.64 -21.88
N SER A 82 -8.56 11.77 -22.41
CA SER A 82 -8.18 11.75 -23.81
C SER A 82 -9.19 11.00 -24.69
N SER A 83 -9.87 9.98 -24.13
CA SER A 83 -10.79 9.13 -24.88
C SER A 83 -12.25 9.58 -24.82
N GLU A 84 -12.66 10.21 -23.71
CA GLU A 84 -14.04 10.58 -23.46
C GLU A 84 -14.22 12.11 -23.46
N SER A 85 -15.19 12.60 -24.23
CA SER A 85 -15.53 14.02 -24.28
C SER A 85 -16.68 14.41 -23.33
N ASP A 86 -17.60 13.49 -23.10
CA ASP A 86 -18.76 13.70 -22.23
C ASP A 86 -18.37 13.61 -20.75
N PRO A 87 -18.71 14.61 -19.92
CA PRO A 87 -18.35 14.63 -18.50
C PRO A 87 -18.90 13.45 -17.70
N TRP A 88 -20.09 12.94 -18.07
CA TRP A 88 -20.69 11.78 -17.43
C TRP A 88 -19.90 10.51 -17.76
N GLN A 89 -19.64 10.30 -19.05
CA GLN A 89 -18.87 9.13 -19.51
C GLN A 89 -17.47 9.13 -18.91
N ARG A 90 -16.83 10.28 -18.79
CA ARG A 90 -15.54 10.42 -18.06
C ARG A 90 -15.62 9.90 -16.62
N ALA A 91 -16.66 10.30 -15.90
CA ALA A 91 -16.82 9.90 -14.50
C ALA A 91 -17.04 8.37 -14.39
N VAL A 92 -17.88 7.79 -15.23
CA VAL A 92 -18.17 6.35 -15.25
C VAL A 92 -16.93 5.54 -15.67
N ALA A 93 -16.25 5.95 -16.74
CA ALA A 93 -15.06 5.28 -17.25
C ALA A 93 -13.91 5.34 -16.24
N PHE A 94 -13.68 6.49 -15.58
CA PHE A 94 -12.66 6.62 -14.55
C PHE A 94 -12.95 5.75 -13.34
N LYS A 95 -14.21 5.68 -12.89
CA LYS A 95 -14.60 4.75 -11.82
C LYS A 95 -14.32 3.30 -12.21
N ALA A 96 -14.72 2.87 -13.41
CA ALA A 96 -14.51 1.50 -13.86
C ALA A 96 -13.02 1.14 -13.88
N LYS A 97 -12.16 1.98 -14.46
CA LYS A 97 -10.71 1.78 -14.48
C LYS A 97 -10.11 1.78 -13.07
N THR A 98 -10.58 2.64 -12.17
CA THR A 98 -10.14 2.68 -10.77
C THR A 98 -10.50 1.39 -10.04
N GLU A 99 -11.70 0.85 -10.25
CA GLU A 99 -12.12 -0.44 -9.66
C GLU A 99 -11.30 -1.60 -10.24
N GLU A 100 -11.00 -1.59 -11.51
CA GLU A 100 -10.24 -2.64 -12.18
C GLU A 100 -8.77 -2.66 -11.73
N GLU A 101 -8.09 -1.53 -11.74
CA GLU A 101 -6.63 -1.45 -11.58
C GLU A 101 -6.20 -1.12 -10.14
N ILE A 102 -6.90 -0.24 -9.45
CA ILE A 102 -6.50 0.24 -8.13
C ILE A 102 -7.10 -0.59 -7.00
N ARG A 103 -8.34 -1.09 -7.16
CA ARG A 103 -9.00 -1.90 -6.14
C ARG A 103 -8.22 -3.17 -5.74
N PRO A 104 -7.63 -3.94 -6.66
CA PRO A 104 -6.81 -5.09 -6.29
C PRO A 104 -5.62 -4.72 -5.41
N ILE A 105 -4.92 -3.61 -5.73
CA ILE A 105 -3.78 -3.10 -4.95
C ILE A 105 -4.22 -2.71 -3.55
N PHE A 106 -5.34 -1.98 -3.43
CA PHE A 106 -5.93 -1.60 -2.15
C PHE A 106 -6.30 -2.82 -1.30
N ASN A 107 -6.97 -3.80 -1.89
CA ASN A 107 -7.40 -5.01 -1.20
C ASN A 107 -6.19 -5.86 -0.75
N ALA A 108 -5.14 -5.95 -1.56
CA ALA A 108 -3.91 -6.63 -1.18
C ALA A 108 -3.28 -5.96 0.05
N SER A 109 -3.14 -4.62 0.06
CA SER A 109 -2.62 -3.87 1.21
C SER A 109 -3.48 -4.06 2.47
N LEU A 110 -4.80 -4.03 2.32
CA LEU A 110 -5.72 -4.25 3.43
C LEU A 110 -5.61 -5.66 4.03
N ASN A 111 -5.40 -6.67 3.20
CA ASN A 111 -5.19 -8.05 3.66
C ASN A 111 -3.84 -8.21 4.39
N GLU A 112 -2.80 -7.55 3.91
CA GLU A 112 -1.49 -7.53 4.58
C GLU A 112 -1.59 -6.87 5.97
N ASP A 113 -2.29 -5.75 6.10
CA ASP A 113 -2.57 -5.09 7.39
C ASP A 113 -3.31 -6.01 8.36
N LYS A 114 -4.39 -6.63 7.91
CA LYS A 114 -5.17 -7.59 8.72
C LYS A 114 -4.31 -8.76 9.21
N ASN A 115 -3.46 -9.28 8.34
CA ASN A 115 -2.54 -10.37 8.68
C ASN A 115 -1.44 -9.89 9.65
N GLY A 116 -0.90 -8.69 9.45
CA GLY A 116 0.08 -8.09 10.36
C GLY A 116 -0.48 -7.88 11.76
N ILE A 117 -1.68 -7.33 11.87
CA ILE A 117 -2.39 -7.13 13.15
C ILE A 117 -2.62 -8.48 13.86
N LYS A 118 -3.06 -9.51 13.12
CA LYS A 118 -3.26 -10.86 13.63
C LYS A 118 -1.99 -11.47 14.20
N LYS A 119 -0.88 -11.35 13.43
CA LYS A 119 0.43 -11.84 13.85
C LYS A 119 0.93 -11.10 15.11
N ALA A 120 0.83 -9.78 15.13
CA ALA A 120 1.24 -8.96 16.27
C ALA A 120 0.43 -9.30 17.53
N ALA A 121 -0.88 -9.47 17.42
CA ALA A 121 -1.74 -9.87 18.52
C ALA A 121 -1.37 -11.26 19.06
N ALA A 122 -1.14 -12.23 18.18
CA ALA A 122 -0.73 -13.58 18.58
C ALA A 122 0.61 -13.57 19.33
N LEU A 123 1.60 -12.83 18.83
CA LEU A 123 2.92 -12.68 19.48
C LEU A 123 2.79 -12.02 20.87
N ARG A 124 2.02 -10.94 20.97
CA ARG A 124 1.78 -10.24 22.25
C ARG A 124 1.13 -11.14 23.28
N ASP A 125 0.20 -11.97 22.86
CA ASP A 125 -0.55 -12.86 23.74
C ASP A 125 0.20 -14.19 24.01
N GLY A 126 1.44 -14.35 23.54
CA GLY A 126 2.24 -15.58 23.68
C GLY A 126 1.65 -16.79 22.94
N ARG A 127 0.72 -16.55 22.00
CA ARG A 127 0.10 -17.61 21.20
C ARG A 127 0.99 -17.94 20.00
N SER A 128 1.08 -19.23 19.67
CA SER A 128 1.71 -19.61 18.42
C SER A 128 0.89 -19.05 17.24
N LEU A 129 1.58 -18.62 16.19
CA LEU A 129 0.93 -18.30 14.93
C LEU A 129 0.17 -19.53 14.43
N ASP A 130 -1.00 -19.32 13.85
CA ASP A 130 -1.84 -20.39 13.33
C ASP A 130 -1.00 -21.36 12.48
N LYS A 131 -1.01 -22.64 12.86
CA LYS A 131 -0.40 -23.69 12.04
C LYS A 131 -1.14 -23.72 10.71
N ALA A 132 -0.39 -23.97 9.64
CA ALA A 132 -0.99 -24.12 8.32
C ALA A 132 -2.08 -25.21 8.37
N LYS A 133 -3.28 -24.87 7.91
CA LYS A 133 -4.46 -25.77 7.93
C LYS A 133 -4.47 -26.74 6.74
N SER A 134 -3.56 -26.53 5.76
CA SER A 134 -3.40 -27.40 4.59
C SER A 134 -1.97 -27.36 4.09
N ILE A 135 -1.59 -28.41 3.36
CA ILE A 135 -0.27 -28.49 2.69
C ILE A 135 -0.05 -27.29 1.76
N LYS A 136 -1.09 -26.88 1.02
CA LYS A 136 -1.03 -25.72 0.13
C LYS A 136 -0.73 -24.43 0.91
N GLN A 137 -1.36 -24.23 2.05
CA GLN A 137 -1.12 -23.06 2.91
C GLN A 137 0.29 -23.12 3.53
N TRP A 138 0.73 -24.28 3.95
CA TRP A 138 2.09 -24.49 4.46
C TRP A 138 3.15 -24.14 3.40
N PHE A 139 2.97 -24.65 2.17
CA PHE A 139 3.86 -24.32 1.06
C PHE A 139 3.89 -22.82 0.77
N GLY A 140 2.74 -22.13 0.76
CA GLY A 140 2.67 -20.69 0.54
C GLY A 140 3.42 -19.89 1.60
N LEU A 141 3.28 -20.26 2.88
CA LEU A 141 3.99 -19.63 3.99
C LEU A 141 5.50 -19.91 3.92
N ALA A 142 5.89 -21.16 3.75
CA ALA A 142 7.30 -21.57 3.68
C ALA A 142 8.01 -20.95 2.47
N PHE A 143 7.33 -20.89 1.32
CA PHE A 143 7.86 -20.24 0.12
C PHE A 143 8.01 -18.72 0.33
N GLY A 144 7.03 -18.07 0.94
CA GLY A 144 7.10 -16.64 1.26
C GLY A 144 8.27 -16.31 2.18
N ASP A 145 8.45 -17.07 3.25
CA ASP A 145 9.56 -16.89 4.19
C ASP A 145 10.92 -17.13 3.52
N ALA A 146 11.04 -18.18 2.70
CA ALA A 146 12.24 -18.47 1.93
C ALA A 146 12.55 -17.37 0.90
N LEU A 147 11.53 -16.85 0.22
CA LEU A 147 11.66 -15.79 -0.77
C LEU A 147 12.18 -14.50 -0.14
N VAL A 148 11.63 -14.10 1.01
CA VAL A 148 12.09 -12.91 1.76
C VAL A 148 13.54 -13.07 2.22
N ALA A 149 13.92 -14.27 2.72
CA ALA A 149 15.29 -14.55 3.11
C ALA A 149 16.24 -14.49 1.89
N ALA A 150 15.87 -15.10 0.78
CA ALA A 150 16.65 -15.08 -0.45
C ALA A 150 16.81 -13.66 -1.03
N ALA A 151 15.77 -12.83 -0.96
CA ALA A 151 15.82 -11.45 -1.45
C ALA A 151 16.84 -10.58 -0.69
N LYS A 152 17.10 -10.87 0.57
CA LYS A 152 18.10 -10.14 1.38
C LYS A 152 19.54 -10.42 0.93
N HIS A 153 19.78 -11.58 0.34
CA HIS A 153 21.14 -12.04 0.01
C HIS A 153 21.40 -12.13 -1.50
N GLN A 154 20.34 -12.11 -2.31
CA GLN A 154 20.44 -12.30 -3.77
C GLN A 154 19.69 -11.22 -4.54
N LEU A 155 20.46 -10.33 -5.14
CA LEU A 155 19.93 -9.16 -5.87
C LEU A 155 18.96 -9.53 -7.00
N HIS A 156 19.17 -10.65 -7.70
CA HIS A 156 18.26 -11.08 -8.77
C HIS A 156 16.90 -11.52 -8.23
N VAL A 157 16.85 -12.16 -7.05
CA VAL A 157 15.59 -12.51 -6.38
C VAL A 157 14.87 -11.25 -5.93
N HIS A 158 15.60 -10.30 -5.32
CA HIS A 158 15.05 -9.00 -4.94
C HIS A 158 14.43 -8.27 -6.13
N ARG A 159 15.17 -8.18 -7.26
CA ARG A 159 14.64 -7.56 -8.48
C ARG A 159 13.44 -8.29 -9.06
N GLY A 160 13.41 -9.62 -8.98
CA GLY A 160 12.26 -10.43 -9.40
C GLY A 160 11.01 -10.09 -8.59
N ILE A 161 11.12 -10.05 -7.27
CA ILE A 161 10.02 -9.66 -6.38
C ILE A 161 9.53 -8.24 -6.70
N MET A 162 10.44 -7.28 -6.83
CA MET A 162 10.07 -5.89 -7.13
C MET A 162 9.34 -5.73 -8.46
N ARG A 163 9.61 -6.60 -9.45
CA ARG A 163 8.89 -6.60 -10.73
C ARG A 163 7.49 -7.19 -10.65
N THR A 164 7.23 -8.07 -9.68
CA THR A 164 5.91 -8.72 -9.51
C THR A 164 5.00 -7.94 -8.56
N VAL A 165 5.56 -7.02 -7.78
CA VAL A 165 4.81 -6.18 -6.81
C VAL A 165 4.43 -4.83 -7.41
N ASN A 166 5.03 -4.45 -8.52
CA ASN A 166 4.70 -3.28 -9.34
C ASN A 166 3.95 -3.73 -10.59
#